data_4c58ee11994e558efd49c2dbaedbf962
#
_entry.id   4c58ee11994e558efd49c2dbaedbf962
#
_cell.length_a   1.000
_cell.length_b   1.000
_cell.length_c   1.000
_cell.angle_alpha   90.00
_cell.angle_beta   90.00
_cell.angle_gamma   90.00
#
_symmetry.space_group_name_H-M   'P 1'
#
loop_
_entity.id
_entity.type
_entity.pdbx_description
1 polymer ?
#
loop_
_entity_poly.entity_id
_entity_poly.type
_entity_poly.pdbx_seq_one_letter_code
_entity_poly.pdbx_strand_id
1 'polypeptide(L)'
;MRNKILLLGAGELGKEFVIACQRYGQYVIAVDSYPGAPAMQVAHEFEVIDMLDGTALDAVVAKHAPDLIVPEIEAIRTERFYDYEAQGIQVVPSAKAANFTMNRKAIRDLAAIELGVKTAKYRYATTLADFKEGVSFCGLPCVVKPLMSSSGKGQSVVRTPEDIERAWNYALEGSRGDLKEVIVEEFIAFEYEITLLTVTQKEGPTLFCPPIGHRQERGDYQESWQPMPMNPAHLEEAKQMAAQVTKALGGAGLWGVEFFITPSGAYFSELSPRPHDTGMVTLGNTQNFSEFELHARAVLGWPIPEIVLQRNGASAVVLAEQSIERIPEFKGLEVAAAMAGTDLRIFGKPTARPYRRMGVSLSFGPESVEFHVERAKVLASKIAVV
;
A
#
# COMPACT_ATOMS: atom_id res chain seq x y z
N MET A 1 25.68 13.19 -0.48
CA MET A 1 25.10 14.40 -1.11
C MET A 1 23.66 14.53 -0.61
N ARG A 2 23.17 15.74 -0.40
CA ARG A 2 21.78 15.98 -0.01
C ARG A 2 20.92 16.04 -1.27
N ASN A 3 20.00 15.08 -1.44
CA ASN A 3 19.07 15.10 -2.55
C ASN A 3 17.80 15.88 -2.19
N LYS A 4 17.17 16.47 -3.20
CA LYS A 4 15.87 17.10 -3.11
C LYS A 4 14.81 16.10 -3.63
N ILE A 5 13.94 15.66 -2.72
CA ILE A 5 12.93 14.63 -2.96
C ILE A 5 11.56 15.30 -3.06
N LEU A 6 10.86 15.10 -4.16
CA LEU A 6 9.47 15.47 -4.33
C LEU A 6 8.60 14.25 -4.03
N LEU A 7 7.90 14.28 -2.89
CA LEU A 7 6.98 13.23 -2.47
C LEU A 7 5.58 13.57 -2.98
N LEU A 8 5.00 12.71 -3.79
CA LEU A 8 3.66 12.86 -4.35
C LEU A 8 2.66 11.96 -3.62
N GLY A 9 1.89 12.56 -2.74
CA GLY A 9 1.06 11.92 -1.73
C GLY A 9 1.62 12.16 -0.33
N ALA A 10 0.94 13.00 0.45
CA ALA A 10 1.41 13.43 1.76
C ALA A 10 0.61 12.80 2.91
N GLY A 11 0.17 11.55 2.74
CA GLY A 11 -0.55 10.77 3.74
C GLY A 11 0.32 10.31 4.92
N GLU A 12 -0.22 9.37 5.69
CA GLU A 12 0.45 8.81 6.87
C GLU A 12 1.72 8.03 6.53
N LEU A 13 1.72 7.25 5.44
CA LEU A 13 2.90 6.52 4.98
C LEU A 13 3.97 7.51 4.51
N GLY A 14 3.55 8.52 3.74
CA GLY A 14 4.41 9.62 3.31
C GLY A 14 5.06 10.35 4.48
N LYS A 15 4.34 10.56 5.60
CA LYS A 15 4.89 11.19 6.81
C LYS A 15 6.05 10.38 7.39
N GLU A 16 5.90 9.08 7.55
CA GLU A 16 6.97 8.20 8.07
C GLU A 16 8.15 8.12 7.10
N PHE A 17 7.89 8.13 5.78
CA PHE A 17 8.94 8.20 4.77
C PHE A 17 9.72 9.53 4.84
N VAL A 18 9.04 10.67 5.00
CA VAL A 18 9.72 11.98 5.19
C VAL A 18 10.62 11.95 6.41
N ILE A 19 10.12 11.42 7.55
CA ILE A 19 10.91 11.30 8.78
C ILE A 19 12.15 10.42 8.56
N ALA A 20 12.03 9.30 7.86
CA ALA A 20 13.15 8.45 7.50
C ALA A 20 14.17 9.17 6.61
N CYS A 21 13.72 9.89 5.58
CA CYS A 21 14.58 10.68 4.71
C CYS A 21 15.31 11.80 5.45
N GLN A 22 14.64 12.48 6.38
CA GLN A 22 15.26 13.54 7.19
C GLN A 22 16.33 12.99 8.13
N ARG A 23 16.14 11.80 8.71
CA ARG A 23 17.19 11.11 9.49
C ARG A 23 18.43 10.83 8.66
N TYR A 24 18.27 10.68 7.34
CA TYR A 24 19.35 10.51 6.36
C TYR A 24 19.82 11.83 5.73
N GLY A 25 19.42 12.98 6.27
CA GLY A 25 19.88 14.32 5.86
C GLY A 25 19.31 14.81 4.53
N GLN A 26 18.22 14.22 4.03
CA GLN A 26 17.63 14.58 2.75
C GLN A 26 16.67 15.78 2.87
N TYR A 27 16.42 16.47 1.76
CA TYR A 27 15.46 17.57 1.67
C TYR A 27 14.19 17.07 1.00
N VAL A 28 13.04 17.19 1.67
CA VAL A 28 11.77 16.66 1.17
C VAL A 28 10.74 17.76 1.01
N ILE A 29 10.09 17.78 -0.15
CA ILE A 29 8.92 18.60 -0.49
C ILE A 29 7.73 17.65 -0.58
N ALA A 30 6.68 17.87 0.20
CA ALA A 30 5.49 17.05 0.22
C ALA A 30 4.36 17.67 -0.60
N VAL A 31 3.71 16.89 -1.45
CA VAL A 31 2.62 17.37 -2.32
C VAL A 31 1.36 16.56 -2.06
N ASP A 32 0.21 17.22 -1.93
CA ASP A 32 -1.10 16.57 -1.84
C ASP A 32 -2.20 17.51 -2.35
N SER A 33 -3.42 16.99 -2.47
CA SER A 33 -4.59 17.73 -2.95
C SER A 33 -5.27 18.60 -1.88
N TYR A 34 -4.85 18.51 -0.61
CA TYR A 34 -5.42 19.28 0.49
C TYR A 34 -4.35 19.77 1.48
N PRO A 35 -4.56 20.95 2.09
CA PRO A 35 -3.58 21.52 3.03
C PRO A 35 -3.57 20.75 4.36
N GLY A 36 -2.41 20.78 5.04
CA GLY A 36 -2.23 20.15 6.33
C GLY A 36 -2.19 18.63 6.32
N ALA A 37 -1.93 18.02 5.16
CA ALA A 37 -1.73 16.58 5.04
C ALA A 37 -0.58 16.10 5.96
N PRO A 38 -0.63 14.87 6.48
CA PRO A 38 0.32 14.36 7.48
C PRO A 38 1.80 14.61 7.18
N ALA A 39 2.26 14.33 5.97
CA ALA A 39 3.66 14.52 5.59
C ALA A 39 4.05 16.00 5.44
N MET A 40 3.11 16.90 5.09
CA MET A 40 3.37 18.33 5.03
C MET A 40 3.77 18.92 6.39
N GLN A 41 3.32 18.31 7.49
CA GLN A 41 3.61 18.76 8.85
C GLN A 41 5.07 18.55 9.27
N VAL A 42 5.78 17.68 8.56
CA VAL A 42 7.17 17.30 8.85
C VAL A 42 8.12 17.55 7.68
N ALA A 43 7.63 17.83 6.49
CA ALA A 43 8.45 18.15 5.32
C ALA A 43 9.13 19.52 5.45
N HIS A 44 10.15 19.77 4.62
CA HIS A 44 10.83 21.07 4.57
C HIS A 44 9.99 22.13 3.86
N GLU A 45 9.29 21.71 2.79
CA GLU A 45 8.35 22.51 2.02
C GLU A 45 7.15 21.64 1.61
N PHE A 46 6.08 22.28 1.18
CA PHE A 46 4.93 21.56 0.65
C PHE A 46 4.21 22.35 -0.44
N GLU A 47 3.46 21.61 -1.28
CA GLU A 47 2.57 22.17 -2.29
C GLU A 47 1.18 21.51 -2.19
N VAL A 48 0.15 22.30 -2.52
CA VAL A 48 -1.23 21.82 -2.57
C VAL A 48 -1.72 21.95 -4.00
N ILE A 49 -1.84 20.83 -4.71
CA ILE A 49 -2.29 20.79 -6.11
C ILE A 49 -3.15 19.56 -6.36
N ASP A 50 -3.96 19.57 -7.40
CA ASP A 50 -4.51 18.35 -7.98
C ASP A 50 -3.40 17.67 -8.81
N MET A 51 -2.86 16.56 -8.31
CA MET A 51 -1.80 15.81 -8.99
C MET A 51 -2.28 15.05 -10.24
N LEU A 52 -3.59 15.02 -10.51
CA LEU A 52 -4.16 14.55 -11.77
C LEU A 52 -4.11 15.65 -12.86
N ASP A 53 -3.94 16.92 -12.49
CA ASP A 53 -3.64 18.00 -13.42
C ASP A 53 -2.14 17.99 -13.78
N GLY A 54 -1.82 17.48 -14.97
CA GLY A 54 -0.46 17.41 -15.47
C GLY A 54 0.24 18.77 -15.54
N THR A 55 -0.48 19.88 -15.82
CA THR A 55 0.10 21.22 -15.88
C THR A 55 0.51 21.72 -14.50
N ALA A 56 -0.33 21.48 -13.50
CA ALA A 56 -0.01 21.82 -12.11
C ALA A 56 1.20 21.00 -11.61
N LEU A 57 1.23 19.70 -11.96
CA LEU A 57 2.35 18.82 -11.61
C LEU A 57 3.66 19.29 -12.27
N ASP A 58 3.64 19.61 -13.58
CA ASP A 58 4.79 20.14 -14.32
C ASP A 58 5.32 21.44 -13.68
N ALA A 59 4.42 22.34 -13.27
CA ALA A 59 4.80 23.59 -12.62
C ALA A 59 5.50 23.38 -11.27
N VAL A 60 5.04 22.41 -10.45
CA VAL A 60 5.68 22.04 -9.18
C VAL A 60 7.05 21.42 -9.42
N VAL A 61 7.19 20.51 -10.39
CA VAL A 61 8.47 19.90 -10.76
C VAL A 61 9.46 20.97 -11.24
N ALA A 62 9.02 21.89 -12.10
CA ALA A 62 9.86 22.99 -12.59
C ALA A 62 10.28 23.95 -11.46
N LYS A 63 9.35 24.28 -10.55
CA LYS A 63 9.61 25.17 -9.39
C LYS A 63 10.68 24.61 -8.46
N HIS A 64 10.57 23.35 -8.12
CA HIS A 64 11.43 22.72 -7.12
C HIS A 64 12.67 22.07 -7.70
N ALA A 65 12.68 21.72 -9.00
CA ALA A 65 13.78 21.02 -9.67
C ALA A 65 14.32 19.85 -8.78
N PRO A 66 13.49 18.83 -8.50
CA PRO A 66 13.88 17.74 -7.61
C PRO A 66 14.88 16.80 -8.28
N ASP A 67 15.73 16.16 -7.48
CA ASP A 67 16.58 15.06 -7.95
C ASP A 67 15.78 13.75 -8.08
N LEU A 68 14.75 13.58 -7.22
CA LEU A 68 13.97 12.37 -7.10
C LEU A 68 12.47 12.70 -6.98
N ILE A 69 11.63 11.94 -7.67
CA ILE A 69 10.18 11.95 -7.54
C ILE A 69 9.74 10.60 -6.95
N VAL A 70 9.03 10.66 -5.81
CA VAL A 70 8.58 9.47 -5.08
C VAL A 70 7.06 9.51 -4.98
N PRO A 71 6.33 8.75 -5.80
CA PRO A 71 4.88 8.60 -5.69
C PRO A 71 4.53 7.73 -4.48
N GLU A 72 3.51 8.17 -3.74
CA GLU A 72 3.04 7.52 -2.52
C GLU A 72 1.54 7.19 -2.56
N ILE A 73 0.84 7.69 -3.59
CA ILE A 73 -0.57 7.40 -3.87
C ILE A 73 -0.77 7.11 -5.37
N GLU A 74 -1.95 6.61 -5.73
CA GLU A 74 -2.30 6.29 -7.12
C GLU A 74 -2.88 7.49 -7.90
N ALA A 75 -3.42 8.51 -7.24
CA ALA A 75 -4.10 9.63 -7.89
C ALA A 75 -3.11 10.69 -8.42
N ILE A 76 -2.29 10.29 -9.39
CA ILE A 76 -1.24 11.11 -10.00
C ILE A 76 -1.30 10.95 -11.53
N ARG A 77 -0.94 11.99 -12.27
CA ARG A 77 -0.77 11.95 -13.73
C ARG A 77 0.54 11.25 -14.09
N THR A 78 0.59 9.93 -13.90
CA THR A 78 1.81 9.11 -13.99
C THR A 78 2.43 9.06 -15.39
N GLU A 79 1.68 9.41 -16.43
CA GLU A 79 2.23 9.51 -17.80
C GLU A 79 3.34 10.57 -17.90
N ARG A 80 3.29 11.63 -17.06
CA ARG A 80 4.33 12.65 -16.99
C ARG A 80 5.67 12.12 -16.48
N PHE A 81 5.67 11.03 -15.75
CA PHE A 81 6.89 10.48 -15.18
C PHE A 81 7.90 10.02 -16.21
N TYR A 82 7.44 9.55 -17.38
CA TYR A 82 8.32 9.23 -18.50
C TYR A 82 9.08 10.46 -19.02
N ASP A 83 8.41 11.62 -19.08
CA ASP A 83 9.03 12.87 -19.48
C ASP A 83 10.04 13.35 -18.45
N TYR A 84 9.77 13.16 -17.15
CA TYR A 84 10.69 13.53 -16.08
C TYR A 84 11.93 12.62 -16.07
N GLU A 85 11.78 11.31 -16.27
CA GLU A 85 12.92 10.40 -16.43
C GLU A 85 13.77 10.77 -17.66
N ALA A 86 13.15 11.14 -18.78
CA ALA A 86 13.85 11.60 -19.97
C ALA A 86 14.64 12.92 -19.74
N GLN A 87 14.23 13.74 -18.78
CA GLN A 87 14.93 14.95 -18.33
C GLN A 87 16.02 14.66 -17.28
N GLY A 88 16.22 13.40 -16.88
CA GLY A 88 17.22 12.98 -15.91
C GLY A 88 16.78 13.04 -14.45
N ILE A 89 15.49 13.28 -14.16
CA ILE A 89 14.93 13.20 -12.81
C ILE A 89 14.65 11.71 -12.52
N GLN A 90 15.13 11.19 -11.40
CA GLN A 90 14.85 9.82 -11.01
C GLN A 90 13.41 9.68 -10.48
N VAL A 91 12.59 8.86 -11.11
CA VAL A 91 11.27 8.42 -10.58
C VAL A 91 11.42 7.10 -9.86
N VAL A 92 10.76 6.93 -8.72
CA VAL A 92 10.91 5.77 -7.85
C VAL A 92 9.60 4.96 -7.79
N PRO A 93 9.66 3.63 -7.94
CA PRO A 93 10.83 2.85 -8.34
C PRO A 93 11.24 3.10 -9.79
N SER A 94 10.27 3.37 -10.69
CA SER A 94 10.42 3.80 -12.08
C SER A 94 9.10 4.40 -12.59
N ALA A 95 9.13 5.18 -13.66
CA ALA A 95 7.93 5.69 -14.33
C ALA A 95 7.01 4.54 -14.78
N LYS A 96 7.62 3.45 -15.31
CA LYS A 96 6.88 2.24 -15.69
C LYS A 96 6.15 1.62 -14.50
N ALA A 97 6.83 1.46 -13.37
CA ALA A 97 6.23 0.87 -12.17
C ALA A 97 5.04 1.69 -11.66
N ALA A 98 5.21 3.01 -11.54
CA ALA A 98 4.15 3.91 -11.10
C ALA A 98 2.94 3.89 -12.05
N ASN A 99 3.19 3.89 -13.36
CA ASN A 99 2.12 3.87 -14.36
C ASN A 99 1.36 2.53 -14.39
N PHE A 100 2.08 1.40 -14.36
CA PHE A 100 1.47 0.07 -14.39
C PHE A 100 0.64 -0.24 -13.15
N THR A 101 1.09 0.18 -11.98
CA THR A 101 0.34 -0.09 -10.74
C THR A 101 -0.89 0.81 -10.57
N MET A 102 -0.94 1.94 -11.26
CA MET A 102 -2.17 2.75 -11.42
C MET A 102 -3.21 2.04 -12.29
N ASN A 103 -2.78 1.14 -13.15
CA ASN A 103 -3.63 0.42 -14.09
C ASN A 103 -3.72 -1.06 -13.68
N ARG A 104 -4.79 -1.40 -12.94
CA ARG A 104 -5.01 -2.79 -12.47
C ARG A 104 -4.96 -3.82 -13.59
N LYS A 105 -5.37 -3.45 -14.81
CA LYS A 105 -5.28 -4.32 -15.99
C LYS A 105 -3.81 -4.54 -16.37
N ALA A 106 -3.02 -3.48 -16.48
CA ALA A 106 -1.63 -3.58 -16.88
C ALA A 106 -0.81 -4.47 -15.95
N ILE A 107 -0.94 -4.27 -14.63
CA ILE A 107 -0.21 -5.09 -13.65
C ILE A 107 -0.69 -6.54 -13.63
N ARG A 108 -2.01 -6.77 -13.79
CA ARG A 108 -2.56 -8.13 -13.84
C ARG A 108 -2.09 -8.88 -15.09
N ASP A 109 -2.13 -8.24 -16.25
CA ASP A 109 -1.71 -8.85 -17.52
C ASP A 109 -0.20 -9.09 -17.55
N LEU A 110 0.61 -8.16 -17.03
CA LEU A 110 2.05 -8.36 -16.83
C LEU A 110 2.31 -9.63 -16.00
N ALA A 111 1.69 -9.74 -14.83
CA ALA A 111 1.92 -10.88 -13.94
C ALA A 111 1.43 -12.20 -14.55
N ALA A 112 0.18 -12.25 -15.01
CA ALA A 112 -0.45 -13.49 -15.44
C ALA A 112 -0.06 -13.93 -16.86
N ILE A 113 0.01 -13.00 -17.81
CA ILE A 113 0.20 -13.32 -19.24
C ILE A 113 1.68 -13.27 -19.62
N GLU A 114 2.37 -12.16 -19.31
CA GLU A 114 3.75 -11.98 -19.76
C GLU A 114 4.74 -12.79 -18.91
N LEU A 115 4.52 -12.85 -17.59
CA LEU A 115 5.44 -13.52 -16.68
C LEU A 115 4.98 -14.93 -16.26
N GLY A 116 3.74 -15.31 -16.53
CA GLY A 116 3.20 -16.60 -16.14
C GLY A 116 3.10 -16.80 -14.62
N VAL A 117 3.02 -15.72 -13.87
CA VAL A 117 2.87 -15.76 -12.41
C VAL A 117 1.48 -16.29 -12.06
N LYS A 118 1.41 -17.16 -11.07
CA LYS A 118 0.16 -17.78 -10.61
C LYS A 118 -0.76 -16.73 -9.96
N THR A 119 -1.88 -16.43 -10.63
CA THR A 119 -2.92 -15.51 -10.18
C THR A 119 -4.29 -16.19 -10.20
N ALA A 120 -5.31 -15.56 -9.60
CA ALA A 120 -6.69 -15.94 -9.86
C ALA A 120 -7.00 -15.88 -11.38
N LYS A 121 -7.84 -16.76 -11.90
CA LYS A 121 -8.36 -16.62 -13.27
C LYS A 121 -9.19 -15.35 -13.37
N TYR A 122 -9.17 -14.69 -14.53
CA TYR A 122 -9.90 -13.43 -14.68
C TYR A 122 -10.38 -13.19 -16.11
N ARG A 123 -11.38 -12.30 -16.24
CA ARG A 123 -11.84 -11.73 -17.50
C ARG A 123 -12.18 -10.25 -17.29
N TYR A 124 -11.97 -9.46 -18.32
CA TYR A 124 -12.44 -8.07 -18.35
C TYR A 124 -13.80 -8.00 -19.03
N ALA A 125 -14.61 -7.05 -18.62
CA ALA A 125 -15.93 -6.82 -19.19
C ALA A 125 -16.22 -5.32 -19.30
N THR A 126 -16.72 -4.91 -20.49
CA THR A 126 -17.20 -3.57 -20.76
C THR A 126 -18.70 -3.54 -20.99
N THR A 127 -19.32 -4.70 -21.15
CA THR A 127 -20.76 -4.89 -21.28
C THR A 127 -21.27 -5.94 -20.30
N LEU A 128 -22.59 -5.90 -20.01
CA LEU A 128 -23.22 -6.92 -19.18
C LEU A 128 -23.12 -8.33 -19.80
N ALA A 129 -23.07 -8.42 -21.13
CA ALA A 129 -22.90 -9.71 -21.83
C ALA A 129 -21.49 -10.29 -21.56
N ASP A 130 -20.42 -9.50 -21.77
CA ASP A 130 -19.04 -9.89 -21.45
C ASP A 130 -18.90 -10.25 -19.97
N PHE A 131 -19.59 -9.50 -19.10
CA PHE A 131 -19.58 -9.76 -17.67
C PHE A 131 -20.17 -11.14 -17.32
N LYS A 132 -21.32 -11.50 -17.90
CA LYS A 132 -21.91 -12.84 -17.72
C LYS A 132 -21.01 -13.96 -18.23
N GLU A 133 -20.32 -13.74 -19.36
CA GLU A 133 -19.32 -14.67 -19.86
C GLU A 133 -18.13 -14.78 -18.91
N GLY A 134 -17.65 -13.65 -18.36
CA GLY A 134 -16.58 -13.61 -17.37
C GLY A 134 -16.93 -14.38 -16.09
N VAL A 135 -18.15 -14.22 -15.58
CA VAL A 135 -18.66 -14.98 -14.42
C VAL A 135 -18.69 -16.49 -14.74
N SER A 136 -19.18 -16.85 -15.94
CA SER A 136 -19.20 -18.27 -16.38
C SER A 136 -17.78 -18.86 -16.49
N PHE A 137 -16.82 -18.07 -16.96
CA PHE A 137 -15.42 -18.49 -17.08
C PHE A 137 -14.73 -18.65 -15.71
N CYS A 138 -14.91 -17.69 -14.80
CA CYS A 138 -14.29 -17.72 -13.48
C CYS A 138 -14.97 -18.74 -12.55
N GLY A 139 -16.26 -19.03 -12.78
CA GLY A 139 -17.08 -19.86 -11.89
C GLY A 139 -17.64 -19.07 -10.72
N LEU A 140 -18.53 -19.71 -9.96
CA LEU A 140 -19.12 -19.14 -8.74
C LEU A 140 -18.57 -19.87 -7.50
N PRO A 141 -18.25 -19.13 -6.42
CA PRO A 141 -18.27 -17.66 -6.32
C PRO A 141 -17.14 -17.00 -7.12
N CYS A 142 -17.34 -15.73 -7.55
CA CYS A 142 -16.30 -14.92 -8.15
C CYS A 142 -16.31 -13.50 -7.57
N VAL A 143 -15.18 -12.78 -7.73
CA VAL A 143 -15.01 -11.40 -7.25
C VAL A 143 -15.10 -10.46 -8.44
N VAL A 144 -15.82 -9.35 -8.26
CA VAL A 144 -15.97 -8.29 -9.25
C VAL A 144 -15.36 -7.02 -8.71
N LYS A 145 -14.53 -6.37 -9.51
CA LYS A 145 -13.88 -5.10 -9.14
C LYS A 145 -13.92 -4.13 -10.32
N PRO A 146 -14.19 -2.83 -10.12
CA PRO A 146 -13.86 -1.82 -11.12
C PRO A 146 -12.36 -1.79 -11.36
N LEU A 147 -11.92 -1.56 -12.61
CA LEU A 147 -10.49 -1.42 -12.90
C LEU A 147 -9.88 -0.17 -12.26
N MET A 148 -10.66 0.90 -12.16
CA MET A 148 -10.24 2.14 -11.51
C MET A 148 -11.11 2.40 -10.27
N SER A 149 -10.66 1.94 -9.12
CA SER A 149 -11.28 2.23 -7.82
C SER A 149 -10.23 2.15 -6.71
N SER A 150 -10.53 2.72 -5.55
CA SER A 150 -9.70 2.62 -4.34
C SER A 150 -10.54 2.16 -3.15
N SER A 151 -9.89 1.54 -2.16
CA SER A 151 -10.54 1.12 -0.91
C SER A 151 -11.78 0.25 -1.13
N GLY A 152 -11.71 -0.71 -2.06
CA GLY A 152 -12.78 -1.69 -2.29
C GLY A 152 -14.11 -1.13 -2.82
N LYS A 153 -14.19 0.15 -3.23
CA LYS A 153 -15.42 0.73 -3.78
C LYS A 153 -15.81 0.02 -5.07
N GLY A 154 -17.09 -0.39 -5.16
CA GLY A 154 -17.61 -1.14 -6.29
C GLY A 154 -17.18 -2.62 -6.32
N GLN A 155 -16.39 -3.08 -5.36
CA GLN A 155 -16.03 -4.49 -5.24
C GLN A 155 -17.14 -5.30 -4.60
N SER A 156 -17.46 -6.46 -5.17
CA SER A 156 -18.45 -7.39 -4.62
C SER A 156 -18.12 -8.84 -4.94
N VAL A 157 -18.76 -9.75 -4.23
CA VAL A 157 -18.68 -11.19 -4.49
C VAL A 157 -20.00 -11.64 -5.11
N VAL A 158 -19.94 -12.24 -6.28
CA VAL A 158 -21.06 -12.91 -6.95
C VAL A 158 -21.06 -14.35 -6.46
N ARG A 159 -22.10 -14.74 -5.75
CA ARG A 159 -22.24 -16.11 -5.17
C ARG A 159 -23.23 -16.94 -5.95
N THR A 160 -24.24 -16.29 -6.50
CA THR A 160 -25.33 -16.94 -7.25
C THR A 160 -25.62 -16.17 -8.53
N PRO A 161 -26.27 -16.78 -9.55
CA PRO A 161 -26.63 -16.06 -10.77
C PRO A 161 -27.50 -14.81 -10.54
N GLU A 162 -28.29 -14.79 -9.48
CA GLU A 162 -29.15 -13.66 -9.13
C GLU A 162 -28.37 -12.43 -8.68
N ASP A 163 -27.12 -12.60 -8.22
CA ASP A 163 -26.22 -11.50 -7.83
C ASP A 163 -25.65 -10.74 -9.01
N ILE A 164 -25.65 -11.29 -10.22
CA ILE A 164 -24.86 -10.83 -11.37
C ILE A 164 -25.20 -9.37 -11.72
N GLU A 165 -26.48 -9.05 -11.93
CA GLU A 165 -26.88 -7.70 -12.35
C GLU A 165 -26.64 -6.65 -11.26
N ARG A 166 -26.83 -7.03 -10.00
CA ARG A 166 -26.55 -6.17 -8.85
C ARG A 166 -25.04 -5.88 -8.75
N ALA A 167 -24.19 -6.90 -8.89
CA ALA A 167 -22.75 -6.76 -8.84
C ALA A 167 -22.21 -5.91 -10.00
N TRP A 168 -22.73 -6.09 -11.21
CA TRP A 168 -22.40 -5.27 -12.36
C TRP A 168 -22.71 -3.79 -12.12
N ASN A 169 -23.93 -3.46 -11.72
CA ASN A 169 -24.34 -2.09 -11.46
C ASN A 169 -23.52 -1.44 -10.35
N TYR A 170 -23.29 -2.16 -9.27
CA TYR A 170 -22.48 -1.67 -8.15
C TYR A 170 -21.01 -1.42 -8.55
N ALA A 171 -20.44 -2.26 -9.41
CA ALA A 171 -19.09 -2.05 -9.93
C ALA A 171 -19.02 -0.80 -10.83
N LEU A 172 -20.04 -0.57 -11.68
CA LEU A 172 -20.10 0.63 -12.52
C LEU A 172 -20.25 1.92 -11.71
N GLU A 173 -21.05 1.90 -10.63
CA GLU A 173 -21.22 3.03 -9.72
C GLU A 173 -19.91 3.36 -8.96
N GLY A 174 -19.14 2.34 -8.59
CA GLY A 174 -17.87 2.48 -7.89
C GLY A 174 -16.68 2.84 -8.80
N SER A 175 -16.86 2.80 -10.13
CA SER A 175 -15.82 3.08 -11.11
C SER A 175 -15.51 4.57 -11.19
N ARG A 176 -14.22 4.92 -11.27
CA ARG A 176 -13.74 6.29 -11.50
C ARG A 176 -13.33 6.48 -12.96
N GLY A 177 -13.55 7.71 -13.47
CA GLY A 177 -13.21 8.08 -14.85
C GLY A 177 -14.25 7.63 -15.88
N ASP A 178 -13.96 7.88 -17.15
CA ASP A 178 -14.88 7.66 -18.28
C ASP A 178 -14.92 6.20 -18.75
N LEU A 179 -13.90 5.40 -18.43
CA LEU A 179 -13.83 3.98 -18.79
C LEU A 179 -14.55 3.13 -17.75
N LYS A 180 -15.71 2.60 -18.13
CA LYS A 180 -16.50 1.67 -17.31
C LYS A 180 -16.11 0.23 -17.65
N GLU A 181 -14.92 -0.17 -17.24
CA GLU A 181 -14.44 -1.53 -17.40
C GLU A 181 -14.30 -2.20 -16.02
N VAL A 182 -14.74 -3.44 -15.92
CA VAL A 182 -14.64 -4.25 -14.69
C VAL A 182 -13.78 -5.48 -14.93
N ILE A 183 -13.17 -6.00 -13.88
CA ILE A 183 -12.54 -7.32 -13.86
C ILE A 183 -13.40 -8.28 -13.05
N VAL A 184 -13.62 -9.46 -13.58
CA VAL A 184 -14.19 -10.64 -12.89
C VAL A 184 -13.03 -11.57 -12.57
N GLU A 185 -12.87 -11.93 -11.32
CA GLU A 185 -11.79 -12.81 -10.86
C GLU A 185 -12.36 -14.03 -10.14
N GLU A 186 -11.72 -15.18 -10.33
CA GLU A 186 -11.97 -16.38 -9.53
C GLU A 186 -11.86 -16.06 -8.03
N PHE A 187 -12.80 -16.55 -7.24
CA PHE A 187 -12.72 -16.46 -5.79
C PHE A 187 -11.72 -17.50 -5.27
N ILE A 188 -10.56 -17.04 -4.84
CA ILE A 188 -9.56 -17.91 -4.23
C ILE A 188 -9.99 -18.23 -2.79
N ALA A 189 -10.23 -19.50 -2.51
CA ALA A 189 -10.48 -19.97 -1.15
C ALA A 189 -9.14 -20.08 -0.39
N PHE A 190 -8.65 -18.94 0.09
CA PHE A 190 -7.38 -18.86 0.82
C PHE A 190 -7.55 -19.15 2.30
N GLU A 191 -6.49 -19.62 2.96
CA GLU A 191 -6.42 -19.79 4.40
C GLU A 191 -6.08 -18.47 5.10
N TYR A 192 -5.17 -17.69 4.51
CA TYR A 192 -4.77 -16.37 4.97
C TYR A 192 -4.13 -15.55 3.85
N GLU A 193 -4.02 -14.25 4.08
CA GLU A 193 -3.35 -13.30 3.22
C GLU A 193 -2.02 -12.87 3.84
N ILE A 194 -1.03 -12.58 2.99
CA ILE A 194 0.22 -11.96 3.42
C ILE A 194 0.56 -10.76 2.56
N THR A 195 1.25 -9.80 3.17
CA THR A 195 2.05 -8.81 2.46
C THR A 195 3.53 -9.21 2.58
N LEU A 196 4.18 -9.39 1.44
CA LEU A 196 5.62 -9.62 1.34
C LEU A 196 6.29 -8.31 0.90
N LEU A 197 6.78 -7.53 1.86
CA LEU A 197 7.57 -6.35 1.55
C LEU A 197 8.85 -6.79 0.85
N THR A 198 8.99 -6.33 -0.38
CA THR A 198 10.09 -6.67 -1.28
C THR A 198 10.91 -5.42 -1.57
N VAL A 199 12.23 -5.51 -1.52
CA VAL A 199 13.11 -4.36 -1.73
C VAL A 199 14.02 -4.64 -2.92
N THR A 200 13.88 -3.83 -3.97
CA THR A 200 14.83 -3.80 -5.07
C THR A 200 15.86 -2.72 -4.83
N GLN A 201 17.13 -3.05 -4.98
CA GLN A 201 18.25 -2.14 -4.76
C GLN A 201 18.81 -1.65 -6.09
N LYS A 202 19.43 -0.47 -6.11
CA LYS A 202 20.15 0.03 -7.29
C LYS A 202 21.29 -0.92 -7.68
N GLU A 203 21.98 -1.43 -6.67
CA GLU A 203 23.01 -2.46 -6.80
C GLU A 203 22.80 -3.52 -5.71
N GLY A 204 22.91 -4.78 -6.09
CA GLY A 204 22.73 -5.90 -5.16
C GLY A 204 21.48 -6.74 -5.42
N PRO A 205 21.24 -7.74 -4.60
CA PRO A 205 20.09 -8.65 -4.75
C PRO A 205 18.79 -7.98 -4.32
N THR A 206 17.66 -8.52 -4.82
CA THR A 206 16.35 -8.26 -4.24
C THR A 206 16.28 -8.87 -2.84
N LEU A 207 15.82 -8.08 -1.87
CA LEU A 207 15.65 -8.51 -0.49
C LEU A 207 14.17 -8.63 -0.14
N PHE A 208 13.87 -9.50 0.82
CA PHE A 208 12.51 -9.75 1.30
C PHE A 208 12.45 -9.56 2.81
N CYS A 209 11.45 -8.84 3.28
CA CYS A 209 11.14 -8.78 4.70
C CYS A 209 10.53 -10.11 5.16
N PRO A 210 10.59 -10.42 6.46
CA PRO A 210 9.74 -11.46 7.03
C PRO A 210 8.27 -11.20 6.65
N PRO A 211 7.48 -12.24 6.27
CA PRO A 211 6.12 -12.06 5.80
C PRO A 211 5.24 -11.42 6.88
N ILE A 212 4.34 -10.56 6.43
CA ILE A 212 3.37 -9.86 7.27
C ILE A 212 2.00 -10.47 7.04
N GLY A 213 1.38 -11.00 8.09
CA GLY A 213 -0.02 -11.35 8.10
C GLY A 213 -0.89 -10.14 8.40
N HIS A 214 -2.10 -10.11 7.87
CA HIS A 214 -3.01 -9.00 8.13
C HIS A 214 -4.48 -9.43 8.08
N ARG A 215 -5.34 -8.59 8.64
CA ARG A 215 -6.79 -8.69 8.52
C ARG A 215 -7.33 -7.40 7.92
N GLN A 216 -8.22 -7.56 6.96
CA GLN A 216 -8.96 -6.46 6.35
C GLN A 216 -10.43 -6.51 6.75
N GLU A 217 -11.07 -5.36 6.77
CA GLU A 217 -12.51 -5.22 6.94
C GLU A 217 -13.01 -4.11 6.02
N ARG A 218 -14.03 -4.38 5.23
CA ARG A 218 -14.54 -3.46 4.20
C ARG A 218 -13.49 -3.05 3.16
N GLY A 219 -12.49 -3.89 2.92
CA GLY A 219 -11.36 -3.58 2.04
C GLY A 219 -10.32 -2.62 2.64
N ASP A 220 -10.43 -2.31 3.93
CA ASP A 220 -9.45 -1.51 4.67
C ASP A 220 -8.71 -2.38 5.70
N TYR A 221 -7.41 -2.19 5.79
CA TYR A 221 -6.54 -2.79 6.79
C TYR A 221 -7.00 -2.44 8.21
N GLN A 222 -7.03 -3.44 9.08
CA GLN A 222 -7.39 -3.31 10.49
C GLN A 222 -6.24 -3.65 11.42
N GLU A 223 -5.65 -4.82 11.26
CA GLU A 223 -4.48 -5.28 12.00
C GLU A 223 -3.45 -5.91 11.04
N SER A 224 -2.18 -5.80 11.40
CA SER A 224 -1.11 -6.57 10.80
C SER A 224 -0.15 -7.10 11.86
N TRP A 225 0.55 -8.17 11.54
CA TRP A 225 1.50 -8.80 12.46
C TRP A 225 2.70 -9.38 11.72
N GLN A 226 3.83 -9.42 12.39
CA GLN A 226 5.09 -9.92 11.86
C GLN A 226 5.86 -10.69 12.95
N PRO A 227 6.40 -11.89 12.61
CA PRO A 227 6.26 -12.57 11.32
C PRO A 227 4.91 -13.29 11.18
N MET A 228 4.43 -13.50 9.95
CA MET A 228 3.38 -14.46 9.68
C MET A 228 4.00 -15.86 9.58
N PRO A 229 3.68 -16.80 10.47
CA PRO A 229 4.11 -18.17 10.33
C PRO A 229 3.51 -18.80 9.07
N MET A 230 4.34 -19.39 8.22
CA MET A 230 3.86 -20.03 7.00
C MET A 230 4.75 -21.17 6.52
N ASN A 231 4.23 -21.99 5.60
CA ASN A 231 5.01 -23.05 4.99
C ASN A 231 6.20 -22.45 4.23
N PRO A 232 7.45 -22.90 4.50
CA PRO A 232 8.63 -22.39 3.82
C PRO A 232 8.59 -22.51 2.28
N ALA A 233 7.95 -23.55 1.74
CA ALA A 233 7.81 -23.71 0.29
C ALA A 233 6.88 -22.64 -0.31
N HIS A 234 5.78 -22.29 0.36
CA HIS A 234 4.88 -21.22 -0.09
C HIS A 234 5.53 -19.83 0.04
N LEU A 235 6.36 -19.61 1.06
CA LEU A 235 7.13 -18.38 1.18
C LEU A 235 8.14 -18.24 0.03
N GLU A 236 8.82 -19.33 -0.32
CA GLU A 236 9.77 -19.30 -1.42
C GLU A 236 9.08 -19.06 -2.77
N GLU A 237 7.91 -19.68 -2.99
CA GLU A 237 7.06 -19.43 -4.17
C GLU A 237 6.66 -17.95 -4.24
N ALA A 238 6.21 -17.36 -3.14
CA ALA A 238 5.85 -15.94 -3.06
C ALA A 238 7.05 -15.01 -3.36
N LYS A 239 8.23 -15.31 -2.83
CA LYS A 239 9.47 -14.57 -3.11
C LYS A 239 9.85 -14.61 -4.59
N GLN A 240 9.77 -15.79 -5.22
CA GLN A 240 10.06 -15.95 -6.64
C GLN A 240 9.11 -15.11 -7.51
N MET A 241 7.80 -15.16 -7.23
CA MET A 241 6.81 -14.34 -7.93
C MET A 241 7.05 -12.84 -7.71
N ALA A 242 7.30 -12.40 -6.48
CA ALA A 242 7.60 -11.01 -6.17
C ALA A 242 8.87 -10.52 -6.91
N ALA A 243 9.94 -11.33 -6.93
CA ALA A 243 11.17 -11.01 -7.65
C ALA A 243 10.95 -10.89 -9.16
N GLN A 244 10.14 -11.77 -9.75
CA GLN A 244 9.82 -11.72 -11.18
C GLN A 244 9.08 -10.44 -11.56
N VAL A 245 8.02 -10.10 -10.81
CA VAL A 245 7.19 -8.93 -11.11
C VAL A 245 7.96 -7.63 -10.88
N THR A 246 8.65 -7.48 -9.75
CA THR A 246 9.43 -6.27 -9.44
C THR A 246 10.59 -6.07 -10.42
N LYS A 247 11.24 -7.14 -10.86
CA LYS A 247 12.27 -7.09 -11.90
C LYS A 247 11.72 -6.61 -13.25
N ALA A 248 10.54 -7.06 -13.65
CA ALA A 248 9.90 -6.67 -14.90
C ALA A 248 9.45 -5.19 -14.90
N LEU A 249 9.05 -4.67 -13.75
CA LEU A 249 8.70 -3.27 -13.56
C LEU A 249 9.93 -2.36 -13.47
N GLY A 250 11.03 -2.86 -12.93
CA GLY A 250 12.32 -2.17 -12.83
C GLY A 250 12.37 -1.09 -11.76
N GLY A 251 13.58 -0.56 -11.56
CA GLY A 251 13.85 0.49 -10.58
C GLY A 251 14.23 -0.04 -9.20
N ALA A 252 14.58 0.91 -8.31
CA ALA A 252 14.94 0.63 -6.92
C ALA A 252 13.91 1.26 -5.98
N GLY A 253 13.40 0.47 -5.05
CA GLY A 253 12.37 0.89 -4.11
C GLY A 253 11.87 -0.25 -3.25
N LEU A 254 10.91 0.08 -2.40
CA LEU A 254 10.16 -0.92 -1.64
C LEU A 254 8.83 -1.19 -2.35
N TRP A 255 8.42 -2.44 -2.31
CA TRP A 255 7.20 -2.93 -2.91
C TRP A 255 6.37 -3.70 -1.88
N GLY A 256 5.12 -3.34 -1.73
CA GLY A 256 4.12 -4.14 -1.01
C GLY A 256 3.51 -5.15 -1.97
N VAL A 257 3.87 -6.42 -1.84
CA VAL A 257 3.35 -7.49 -2.71
C VAL A 257 2.40 -8.37 -1.90
N GLU A 258 1.16 -8.46 -2.33
CA GLU A 258 0.12 -9.21 -1.63
C GLU A 258 -0.12 -10.59 -2.26
N PHE A 259 -0.28 -11.59 -1.40
CA PHE A 259 -0.53 -12.97 -1.81
C PHE A 259 -1.67 -13.59 -1.00
N PHE A 260 -2.49 -14.37 -1.69
CA PHE A 260 -3.37 -15.35 -1.06
C PHE A 260 -2.61 -16.65 -0.86
N ILE A 261 -2.67 -17.20 0.33
CA ILE A 261 -2.04 -18.47 0.66
C ILE A 261 -3.11 -19.56 0.82
N THR A 262 -2.95 -20.61 0.03
CA THR A 262 -3.84 -21.77 -0.01
C THR A 262 -3.06 -23.02 0.38
N PRO A 263 -3.72 -24.16 0.67
CA PRO A 263 -3.02 -25.44 0.86
C PRO A 263 -2.15 -25.87 -0.33
N SER A 264 -2.46 -25.37 -1.54
CA SER A 264 -1.75 -25.69 -2.79
C SER A 264 -0.68 -24.67 -3.20
N GLY A 265 -0.37 -23.67 -2.38
CA GLY A 265 0.66 -22.66 -2.65
C GLY A 265 0.16 -21.22 -2.63
N ALA A 266 1.02 -20.33 -3.04
CA ALA A 266 0.76 -18.89 -3.09
C ALA A 266 0.12 -18.46 -4.42
N TYR A 267 -0.75 -17.45 -4.36
CA TYR A 267 -1.33 -16.76 -5.52
C TYR A 267 -1.02 -15.27 -5.42
N PHE A 268 -0.44 -14.71 -6.46
CA PHE A 268 -0.22 -13.27 -6.55
C PHE A 268 -1.57 -12.54 -6.63
N SER A 269 -1.78 -11.59 -5.75
CA SER A 269 -3.00 -10.78 -5.67
C SER A 269 -2.80 -9.38 -6.22
N GLU A 270 -1.96 -8.58 -5.59
CA GLU A 270 -1.74 -7.17 -5.93
C GLU A 270 -0.30 -6.75 -5.62
N LEU A 271 0.13 -5.60 -6.18
CA LEU A 271 1.43 -5.01 -5.90
C LEU A 271 1.31 -3.48 -5.85
N SER A 272 1.88 -2.89 -4.81
CA SER A 272 2.07 -1.45 -4.66
C SER A 272 3.57 -1.11 -4.73
N PRO A 273 4.01 -0.15 -5.56
CA PRO A 273 5.42 0.21 -5.74
C PRO A 273 5.88 1.24 -4.68
N ARG A 274 5.48 1.06 -3.44
CA ARG A 274 5.64 1.98 -2.32
C ARG A 274 5.45 1.26 -0.99
N PRO A 275 5.73 1.92 0.16
CA PRO A 275 5.36 1.42 1.48
C PRO A 275 3.88 1.01 1.56
N HIS A 276 3.61 -0.05 2.30
CA HIS A 276 2.29 -0.66 2.43
C HIS A 276 1.74 -0.43 3.84
N ASP A 277 0.45 -0.16 3.96
CA ASP A 277 -0.15 0.15 5.28
C ASP A 277 -0.04 -1.00 6.29
N THR A 278 -0.02 -2.26 5.83
CA THR A 278 0.26 -3.41 6.70
C THR A 278 1.69 -3.41 7.23
N GLY A 279 2.63 -2.78 6.52
CA GLY A 279 4.03 -2.65 6.89
C GLY A 279 4.29 -1.70 8.07
N MET A 280 3.27 -0.94 8.51
CA MET A 280 3.37 -0.12 9.72
C MET A 280 3.75 -0.93 10.97
N VAL A 281 3.52 -2.24 11.00
CA VAL A 281 4.00 -3.12 12.06
C VAL A 281 5.52 -3.03 12.26
N THR A 282 6.27 -2.72 11.20
CA THR A 282 7.73 -2.58 11.25
C THR A 282 8.19 -1.36 12.06
N LEU A 283 7.30 -0.38 12.32
CA LEU A 283 7.55 0.74 13.23
C LEU A 283 7.71 0.30 14.70
N GLY A 284 7.24 -0.91 15.03
CA GLY A 284 7.48 -1.57 16.30
C GLY A 284 8.88 -2.23 16.41
N ASN A 285 9.78 -1.96 15.47
CA ASN A 285 11.10 -2.60 15.37
C ASN A 285 10.98 -4.14 15.37
N THR A 286 10.01 -4.67 14.63
CA THR A 286 9.88 -6.11 14.42
C THR A 286 11.02 -6.65 13.57
N GLN A 287 11.63 -5.79 12.77
CA GLN A 287 12.85 -6.03 12.00
C GLN A 287 13.85 -4.87 12.16
N ASN A 288 15.09 -5.06 11.73
CA ASN A 288 16.19 -4.09 11.91
C ASN A 288 16.01 -2.74 11.19
N PHE A 289 15.15 -2.66 10.18
CA PHE A 289 14.75 -1.42 9.50
C PHE A 289 13.24 -1.41 9.34
N SER A 290 12.58 -0.29 9.60
CA SER A 290 11.19 -0.11 9.21
C SER A 290 11.07 -0.12 7.67
N GLU A 291 9.89 -0.40 7.16
CA GLU A 291 9.64 -0.33 5.71
C GLU A 291 10.00 1.04 5.13
N PHE A 292 9.80 2.11 5.89
CA PHE A 292 10.12 3.48 5.48
C PHE A 292 11.62 3.73 5.38
N GLU A 293 12.40 3.18 6.30
CA GLU A 293 13.87 3.22 6.25
C GLU A 293 14.41 2.38 5.10
N LEU A 294 13.81 1.22 4.83
CA LEU A 294 14.15 0.39 3.68
C LEU A 294 13.84 1.12 2.38
N HIS A 295 12.65 1.74 2.27
CA HIS A 295 12.27 2.53 1.11
C HIS A 295 13.22 3.71 0.90
N ALA A 296 13.50 4.49 1.95
CA ALA A 296 14.42 5.61 1.87
C ALA A 296 15.83 5.20 1.42
N ARG A 297 16.38 4.08 1.94
CA ARG A 297 17.67 3.54 1.49
C ARG A 297 17.66 3.12 0.03
N ALA A 298 16.62 2.40 -0.40
CA ALA A 298 16.48 1.97 -1.80
C ALA A 298 16.37 3.17 -2.76
N VAL A 299 15.54 4.15 -2.42
CA VAL A 299 15.37 5.42 -3.16
C VAL A 299 16.70 6.17 -3.31
N LEU A 300 17.49 6.24 -2.24
CA LEU A 300 18.79 6.90 -2.21
C LEU A 300 19.92 6.09 -2.87
N GLY A 301 19.63 4.85 -3.28
CA GLY A 301 20.63 3.93 -3.79
C GLY A 301 21.65 3.49 -2.74
N TRP A 302 21.29 3.53 -1.46
CA TRP A 302 22.15 3.09 -0.37
C TRP A 302 22.02 1.59 -0.17
N PRO A 303 23.14 0.90 0.14
CA PRO A 303 23.11 -0.54 0.33
C PRO A 303 22.30 -0.95 1.56
N ILE A 304 21.54 -2.04 1.40
CA ILE A 304 20.85 -2.71 2.49
C ILE A 304 21.50 -4.09 2.62
N PRO A 305 22.35 -4.30 3.64
CA PRO A 305 23.13 -5.54 3.73
C PRO A 305 22.25 -6.76 4.03
N GLU A 306 21.27 -6.59 4.91
CA GLU A 306 20.34 -7.65 5.32
C GLU A 306 19.08 -7.09 5.97
N ILE A 307 18.02 -7.87 5.96
CA ILE A 307 16.78 -7.61 6.70
C ILE A 307 16.59 -8.77 7.69
N VAL A 308 16.59 -8.44 8.98
CA VAL A 308 16.58 -9.43 10.07
C VAL A 308 15.37 -9.20 10.97
N LEU A 309 14.60 -10.26 11.19
CA LEU A 309 13.56 -10.26 12.23
C LEU A 309 14.18 -10.06 13.60
N GLN A 310 13.67 -9.11 14.38
CA GLN A 310 14.18 -8.76 15.71
C GLN A 310 13.28 -9.30 16.83
N ARG A 311 11.97 -9.21 16.62
CA ARG A 311 10.95 -9.60 17.61
C ARG A 311 9.61 -9.80 16.93
N ASN A 312 8.69 -10.44 17.62
CA ASN A 312 7.30 -10.47 17.23
C ASN A 312 6.64 -9.11 17.47
N GLY A 313 5.64 -8.79 16.67
CA GLY A 313 4.83 -7.60 16.89
C GLY A 313 3.59 -7.56 16.03
N ALA A 314 2.70 -6.66 16.41
CA ALA A 314 1.47 -6.37 15.68
C ALA A 314 1.14 -4.89 15.71
N SER A 315 0.33 -4.47 14.75
CA SER A 315 -0.27 -3.15 14.70
C SER A 315 -1.79 -3.26 14.61
N ALA A 316 -2.50 -2.27 15.12
CA ALA A 316 -3.95 -2.12 14.96
C ALA A 316 -4.31 -0.67 14.72
N VAL A 317 -5.28 -0.41 13.84
CA VAL A 317 -5.67 0.94 13.47
C VAL A 317 -6.49 1.64 14.55
N VAL A 318 -6.27 2.94 14.72
CA VAL A 318 -7.14 3.84 15.49
C VAL A 318 -8.09 4.50 14.49
N LEU A 319 -9.38 4.17 14.59
CA LEU A 319 -10.42 4.63 13.68
C LEU A 319 -11.22 5.79 14.27
N ALA A 320 -11.60 6.75 13.43
CA ALA A 320 -12.61 7.73 13.80
C ALA A 320 -14.02 7.10 13.72
N GLU A 321 -14.87 7.42 14.68
CA GLU A 321 -16.26 6.96 14.73
C GLU A 321 -17.23 7.99 14.13
N GLN A 322 -16.83 9.25 14.06
CA GLN A 322 -17.67 10.37 13.64
C GLN A 322 -16.93 11.33 12.69
N SER A 323 -17.69 12.19 12.03
CA SER A 323 -17.13 13.27 11.22
C SER A 323 -16.70 14.43 12.10
N ILE A 324 -15.49 14.94 11.85
CA ILE A 324 -14.89 16.08 12.55
C ILE A 324 -14.24 16.97 11.50
N GLU A 325 -14.80 18.17 11.33
CA GLU A 325 -14.35 19.17 10.34
C GLU A 325 -13.28 20.13 10.86
N ARG A 326 -12.91 20.01 12.14
CA ARG A 326 -11.78 20.68 12.77
C ARG A 326 -10.61 19.72 12.95
N ILE A 327 -9.46 20.23 13.39
CA ILE A 327 -8.33 19.35 13.77
C ILE A 327 -8.79 18.41 14.88
N PRO A 328 -8.78 17.09 14.65
CA PRO A 328 -9.22 16.11 15.65
C PRO A 328 -8.32 16.10 16.89
N GLU A 329 -8.93 15.94 18.04
CA GLU A 329 -8.25 15.68 19.32
C GLU A 329 -8.28 14.18 19.63
N PHE A 330 -7.36 13.75 20.48
CA PHE A 330 -7.24 12.34 20.87
C PHE A 330 -7.29 12.24 22.39
N LYS A 331 -8.21 11.43 22.90
CA LYS A 331 -8.31 11.11 24.32
C LYS A 331 -7.75 9.72 24.60
N GLY A 332 -7.22 9.50 25.78
CA GLY A 332 -6.71 8.20 26.22
C GLY A 332 -5.27 7.89 25.79
N LEU A 333 -4.56 8.83 25.16
CA LEU A 333 -3.16 8.64 24.74
C LEU A 333 -2.24 8.29 25.92
N GLU A 334 -2.40 8.98 27.06
CA GLU A 334 -1.57 8.72 28.25
C GLU A 334 -1.82 7.31 28.81
N VAL A 335 -3.08 6.88 28.82
CA VAL A 335 -3.45 5.51 29.26
C VAL A 335 -2.86 4.46 28.32
N ALA A 336 -2.91 4.73 27.04
CA ALA A 336 -2.33 3.85 26.03
C ALA A 336 -0.79 3.83 26.16
N ALA A 337 -0.15 4.98 26.29
CA ALA A 337 1.31 5.09 26.40
C ALA A 337 1.89 4.48 27.69
N ALA A 338 1.08 4.29 28.75
CA ALA A 338 1.50 3.63 29.97
C ALA A 338 1.70 2.10 29.84
N MET A 339 1.33 1.52 28.71
CA MET A 339 1.46 0.06 28.47
C MET A 339 2.88 -0.27 28.00
N ALA A 340 3.64 -1.05 28.76
CA ALA A 340 5.00 -1.48 28.39
C ALA A 340 4.98 -2.36 27.13
N GLY A 341 6.00 -2.26 26.26
CA GLY A 341 6.09 -3.04 25.01
C GLY A 341 5.08 -2.62 23.95
N THR A 342 4.65 -1.34 24.00
CA THR A 342 3.74 -0.76 23.03
C THR A 342 4.22 0.62 22.57
N ASP A 343 3.71 1.10 21.45
CA ASP A 343 3.94 2.43 20.91
C ASP A 343 2.72 2.90 20.10
N LEU A 344 2.71 4.17 19.72
CA LEU A 344 1.62 4.82 19.02
C LEU A 344 2.14 5.67 17.87
N ARG A 345 1.39 5.75 16.77
CA ARG A 345 1.59 6.76 15.72
C ARG A 345 0.26 7.45 15.45
N ILE A 346 0.18 8.74 15.75
CA ILE A 346 -0.95 9.58 15.37
C ILE A 346 -0.61 10.27 14.05
N PHE A 347 -1.46 10.08 13.07
CA PHE A 347 -1.15 10.50 11.70
C PHE A 347 -1.19 12.03 11.53
N GLY A 348 -2.07 12.71 12.27
CA GLY A 348 -2.21 14.17 12.17
C GLY A 348 -3.11 14.59 11.00
N LYS A 349 -4.04 13.75 10.57
CA LYS A 349 -5.02 14.14 9.53
C LYS A 349 -5.88 15.31 10.00
N PRO A 350 -6.09 16.36 9.16
CA PRO A 350 -6.74 17.60 9.58
C PRO A 350 -8.24 17.48 9.84
N THR A 351 -8.87 16.41 9.35
CA THR A 351 -10.29 16.11 9.55
C THR A 351 -10.50 14.63 9.80
N ALA A 352 -11.65 14.25 10.34
CA ALA A 352 -12.03 12.85 10.50
C ALA A 352 -13.40 12.57 9.87
N ARG A 353 -13.63 11.32 9.54
CA ARG A 353 -14.93 10.77 9.11
C ARG A 353 -15.02 9.32 9.61
N PRO A 354 -16.23 8.76 9.73
CA PRO A 354 -16.38 7.37 10.17
C PRO A 354 -15.46 6.42 9.41
N TYR A 355 -14.78 5.56 10.15
CA TYR A 355 -13.82 4.56 9.68
C TYR A 355 -12.52 5.14 9.08
N ARG A 356 -12.29 6.46 9.11
CA ARG A 356 -10.99 7.01 8.70
C ARG A 356 -9.92 6.60 9.70
N ARG A 357 -8.83 6.01 9.20
CA ARG A 357 -7.66 5.67 10.02
C ARG A 357 -6.96 6.96 10.46
N MET A 358 -6.86 7.18 11.76
CA MET A 358 -6.32 8.39 12.38
C MET A 358 -4.99 8.15 13.08
N GLY A 359 -4.66 6.88 13.31
CA GLY A 359 -3.42 6.45 13.93
C GLY A 359 -3.27 4.95 13.87
N VAL A 360 -2.15 4.46 14.37
CA VAL A 360 -1.86 3.05 14.57
C VAL A 360 -1.27 2.84 15.96
N SER A 361 -1.73 1.81 16.63
CA SER A 361 -1.15 1.25 17.85
C SER A 361 -0.22 0.12 17.50
N LEU A 362 0.86 -0.03 18.24
CA LEU A 362 1.90 -1.03 18.05
C LEU A 362 2.09 -1.82 19.35
N SER A 363 2.20 -3.15 19.25
CA SER A 363 2.62 -4.01 20.35
C SER A 363 3.72 -4.93 19.87
N PHE A 364 4.79 -5.08 20.67
CA PHE A 364 5.96 -5.84 20.27
C PHE A 364 6.70 -6.41 21.48
N GLY A 365 7.34 -7.57 21.30
CA GLY A 365 8.10 -8.23 22.35
C GLY A 365 8.43 -9.69 22.02
N PRO A 366 8.81 -10.48 23.02
CA PRO A 366 9.13 -11.90 22.85
C PRO A 366 7.90 -12.81 22.82
N GLU A 367 6.73 -12.29 23.20
CA GLU A 367 5.48 -13.04 23.29
C GLU A 367 4.99 -13.48 21.90
N SER A 368 3.94 -14.31 21.84
CA SER A 368 3.41 -14.78 20.56
C SER A 368 2.77 -13.65 19.74
N VAL A 369 2.67 -13.88 18.45
CA VAL A 369 2.05 -12.91 17.51
C VAL A 369 0.59 -12.64 17.90
N GLU A 370 -0.16 -13.68 18.28
CA GLU A 370 -1.56 -13.57 18.69
C GLU A 370 -1.71 -12.69 19.93
N PHE A 371 -0.79 -12.81 20.90
CA PHE A 371 -0.74 -11.92 22.05
C PHE A 371 -0.58 -10.46 21.62
N HIS A 372 0.33 -10.17 20.68
CA HIS A 372 0.58 -8.82 20.21
C HIS A 372 -0.60 -8.27 19.41
N VAL A 373 -1.28 -9.10 18.60
CA VAL A 373 -2.50 -8.69 17.87
C VAL A 373 -3.59 -8.23 18.85
N GLU A 374 -3.92 -9.06 19.84
CA GLU A 374 -4.94 -8.69 20.82
C GLU A 374 -4.53 -7.47 21.65
N ARG A 375 -3.26 -7.37 22.00
CA ARG A 375 -2.75 -6.23 22.76
C ARG A 375 -2.76 -4.94 21.96
N ALA A 376 -2.42 -4.96 20.66
CA ALA A 376 -2.51 -3.79 19.78
C ALA A 376 -3.98 -3.33 19.65
N LYS A 377 -4.93 -4.24 19.49
CA LYS A 377 -6.38 -3.94 19.47
C LYS A 377 -6.85 -3.28 20.76
N VAL A 378 -6.46 -3.85 21.92
CA VAL A 378 -6.77 -3.26 23.24
C VAL A 378 -6.19 -1.87 23.37
N LEU A 379 -4.96 -1.65 22.87
CA LEU A 379 -4.32 -0.33 22.87
C LEU A 379 -5.12 0.66 22.00
N ALA A 380 -5.45 0.28 20.76
CA ALA A 380 -6.23 1.10 19.85
C ALA A 380 -7.59 1.50 20.44
N SER A 381 -8.27 0.57 21.12
CA SER A 381 -9.59 0.80 21.75
C SER A 381 -9.57 1.79 22.91
N LYS A 382 -8.40 2.10 23.48
CA LYS A 382 -8.25 3.11 24.53
C LYS A 382 -8.20 4.54 23.98
N ILE A 383 -8.05 4.69 22.68
CA ILE A 383 -7.86 6.00 22.02
C ILE A 383 -9.17 6.39 21.33
N ALA A 384 -9.75 7.47 21.80
CA ALA A 384 -10.94 8.06 21.17
C ALA A 384 -10.51 9.28 20.33
N VAL A 385 -11.04 9.36 19.10
CA VAL A 385 -10.88 10.51 18.19
C VAL A 385 -12.09 11.42 18.37
N VAL A 386 -11.88 12.67 18.83
CA VAL A 386 -12.93 13.63 19.22
C VAL A 386 -12.75 15.00 18.60
#